data_1a1e2a83bfb73635ce7474cb4b3b9a8b
#
_entry.id   1a1e2a83bfb73635ce7474cb4b3b9a8b
#
_cell.length_a   1.000
_cell.length_b   1.000
_cell.length_c   1.000
_cell.angle_alpha   90.00
_cell.angle_beta   90.00
_cell.angle_gamma   90.00
#
_symmetry.space_group_name_H-M   'P 1'
#
loop_
_entity.id
_entity.type
_entity.pdbx_description
1 polymer ?
#
loop_
_entity_poly.entity_id
_entity_poly.type
_entity_poly.pdbx_seq_one_letter_code
_entity_poly.pdbx_strand_id
1 'polypeptide(L)'
;MIRKPLRPLARIFSARTAGENPDLIEHANRRERIEMQHERILRKTQRRLFMMGGIFVISFGVIGLRMTALAVSEPIEPKARATAAQILASRADILDRNGRVLATNIDTHSLYAHPRQLIDPEGTARQLAEIFPDINVEKMAARLSGPQEFLWLKPAISPEEKQAVHDIGEPGLLFGPREMRLYPNGQLAGHILGGTTFGAQGVHSAEVIGMAGVEKAFDTFLRDPRFDGQPLQLSIDLTVQSALEEALYGGMRLMNAKGASAVLMDAYSGEVVSLSSLPDFDPNNRPRPLTQGDASDSALFNRAVQGVYELGSAFKAFTVAQAMDLGLVEPGSMVDTKGPLRWGKHKINDYRDYGAQMSVEKVLIKSSNIGTARLSLMIGAELQKDFLDRLGLLQATPIEVIEGPTGRPQYPSNWSDISTMTISYGHGISTSPVHLAAGYAAIVNGGTLVKPTLLKQPAPPRGARIISEKTSRDLRSMMRRVVTEGTAKMGDVPGYSVAGKTGTADKPSPQGGYYKDKVLATFASFFPSTDPRYVLIVT
;
A
#
# COMPACT_ATOMS: atom_id res chain seq x y z
N MET A 1 21.81 33.03 -83.37
CA MET A 1 21.08 34.22 -83.87
C MET A 1 20.46 33.87 -85.22
N ILE A 2 19.17 33.68 -85.32
CA ILE A 2 18.46 33.50 -86.57
C ILE A 2 18.25 34.90 -87.14
N ARG A 3 19.05 35.22 -88.19
CA ARG A 3 18.85 36.48 -88.92
C ARG A 3 17.46 36.45 -89.60
N LYS A 4 16.50 37.23 -89.14
CA LYS A 4 15.24 37.41 -89.89
C LYS A 4 15.52 38.11 -91.16
N PRO A 5 14.97 37.62 -92.26
CA PRO A 5 15.20 38.18 -93.56
C PRO A 5 14.69 39.62 -93.66
N LEU A 6 15.39 40.46 -94.41
CA LEU A 6 15.12 41.88 -94.70
C LEU A 6 13.82 42.16 -95.49
N ARG A 7 12.82 41.33 -95.40
CA ARG A 7 11.52 41.44 -96.11
C ARG A 7 10.80 42.81 -95.87
N PRO A 8 10.87 43.45 -94.69
CA PRO A 8 10.26 44.76 -94.51
C PRO A 8 10.85 45.85 -95.38
N LEU A 9 12.19 45.82 -95.55
CA LEU A 9 12.90 46.81 -96.39
C LEU A 9 12.59 46.58 -97.86
N ALA A 10 12.53 45.35 -98.37
CA ALA A 10 12.16 45.02 -99.73
C ALA A 10 10.79 45.57 -100.11
N ARG A 11 9.78 45.48 -99.22
CA ARG A 11 8.48 46.06 -99.47
C ARG A 11 8.49 47.61 -99.52
N ILE A 12 9.29 48.26 -98.70
CA ILE A 12 9.43 49.74 -98.72
C ILE A 12 10.12 50.18 -100.05
N PHE A 13 11.11 49.45 -100.49
CA PHE A 13 11.77 49.67 -101.82
C PHE A 13 10.80 49.48 -102.97
N SER A 14 10.05 48.39 -102.98
CA SER A 14 9.07 48.15 -104.06
C SER A 14 7.93 49.14 -104.08
N ALA A 15 7.45 49.63 -102.95
CA ALA A 15 6.45 50.67 -102.86
C ALA A 15 6.96 52.04 -103.39
N ARG A 16 8.24 52.35 -103.13
CA ARG A 16 8.84 53.55 -103.65
C ARG A 16 8.95 53.53 -105.21
N THR A 17 9.28 52.41 -105.78
CA THR A 17 9.31 52.19 -107.22
C THR A 17 7.93 52.16 -107.91
N ALA A 18 6.88 51.84 -107.14
CA ALA A 18 5.47 51.78 -107.60
C ALA A 18 4.75 53.12 -107.37
N GLY A 19 5.39 54.14 -106.79
CA GLY A 19 4.74 55.45 -106.49
C GLY A 19 3.81 55.40 -105.23
N GLU A 20 3.85 54.35 -104.42
CA GLU A 20 3.04 54.26 -103.21
C GLU A 20 3.77 54.91 -102.04
N ASN A 21 2.96 55.43 -101.03
CA ASN A 21 3.49 56.11 -99.86
C ASN A 21 4.25 55.13 -98.93
N PRO A 22 5.57 55.21 -98.80
CA PRO A 22 6.35 54.27 -98.00
C PRO A 22 6.12 54.39 -96.48
N ASP A 23 5.60 55.52 -95.99
CA ASP A 23 5.35 55.73 -94.57
C ASP A 23 4.20 54.86 -94.03
N LEU A 24 3.20 54.55 -94.88
CA LEU A 24 2.11 53.61 -94.45
C LEU A 24 2.63 52.21 -94.19
N ILE A 25 3.59 51.72 -94.99
CA ILE A 25 4.20 50.44 -94.83
C ILE A 25 5.13 50.43 -93.62
N GLU A 26 5.84 51.52 -93.40
CA GLU A 26 6.68 51.61 -92.19
C GLU A 26 5.86 51.66 -90.92
N HIS A 27 4.75 52.40 -90.91
CA HIS A 27 3.77 52.38 -89.78
C HIS A 27 3.16 50.95 -89.58
N ALA A 28 2.79 50.22 -90.59
CA ALA A 28 2.28 48.87 -90.49
C ALA A 28 3.38 47.89 -89.92
N ASN A 29 4.60 47.98 -90.44
CA ASN A 29 5.75 47.19 -89.92
C ASN A 29 6.06 47.53 -88.45
N ARG A 30 5.90 48.80 -88.06
CA ARG A 30 6.12 49.27 -86.66
C ARG A 30 5.04 48.71 -85.74
N ARG A 31 3.79 48.70 -86.15
CA ARG A 31 2.69 48.09 -85.43
C ARG A 31 2.91 46.60 -85.26
N GLU A 32 3.25 45.89 -86.33
CA GLU A 32 3.52 44.44 -86.29
C GLU A 32 4.69 44.10 -85.35
N ARG A 33 5.71 44.92 -85.26
CA ARG A 33 6.83 44.77 -84.30
C ARG A 33 6.38 44.97 -82.89
N ILE A 34 5.56 45.99 -82.65
CA ILE A 34 5.02 46.25 -81.30
C ILE A 34 4.10 45.13 -80.85
N GLU A 35 3.24 44.64 -81.73
CA GLU A 35 2.36 43.47 -81.44
C GLU A 35 3.17 42.23 -81.15
N MET A 36 4.18 41.90 -81.97
CA MET A 36 5.08 40.77 -81.68
C MET A 36 5.87 40.91 -80.39
N GLN A 37 6.27 42.15 -80.03
CA GLN A 37 6.92 42.39 -78.74
C GLN A 37 5.96 42.21 -77.59
N HIS A 38 4.71 42.70 -77.72
CA HIS A 38 3.66 42.50 -76.72
C HIS A 38 3.35 41.03 -76.51
N GLU A 39 3.18 40.26 -77.57
CA GLU A 39 2.96 38.82 -77.49
C GLU A 39 4.15 38.08 -76.77
N ARG A 40 5.39 38.50 -77.09
CA ARG A 40 6.58 37.92 -76.43
C ARG A 40 6.61 38.26 -74.94
N ILE A 41 6.24 39.44 -74.56
CA ILE A 41 6.14 39.87 -73.14
C ILE A 41 5.02 39.11 -72.46
N LEU A 42 3.84 39.01 -73.05
CA LEU A 42 2.74 38.25 -72.53
C LEU A 42 3.08 36.77 -72.33
N ARG A 43 3.70 36.14 -73.34
CA ARG A 43 4.15 34.73 -73.19
C ARG A 43 5.21 34.55 -72.10
N LYS A 44 6.11 35.51 -71.91
CA LYS A 44 7.09 35.48 -70.83
C LYS A 44 6.42 35.68 -69.48
N THR A 45 5.47 36.60 -69.38
CA THR A 45 4.71 36.86 -68.16
C THR A 45 3.83 35.68 -67.79
N GLN A 46 3.12 35.08 -68.74
CA GLN A 46 2.34 33.86 -68.52
C GLN A 46 3.22 32.69 -68.05
N ARG A 47 4.41 32.46 -68.68
CA ARG A 47 5.31 31.41 -68.19
C ARG A 47 5.80 31.68 -66.76
N ARG A 48 6.09 32.92 -66.40
CA ARG A 48 6.47 33.29 -65.02
C ARG A 48 5.30 33.05 -64.04
N LEU A 49 4.08 33.42 -64.44
CA LEU A 49 2.89 33.21 -63.65
C LEU A 49 2.63 31.71 -63.42
N PHE A 50 2.75 30.89 -64.48
CA PHE A 50 2.62 29.43 -64.36
C PHE A 50 3.72 28.84 -63.49
N MET A 51 4.96 29.35 -63.60
CA MET A 51 6.07 28.89 -62.76
C MET A 51 5.85 29.24 -61.28
N MET A 52 5.39 30.48 -60.97
CA MET A 52 5.03 30.90 -59.62
C MET A 52 3.87 30.05 -59.10
N GLY A 53 2.80 29.88 -59.87
CA GLY A 53 1.69 29.01 -59.51
C GLY A 53 2.12 27.60 -59.21
N GLY A 54 3.01 27.02 -60.03
CA GLY A 54 3.60 25.70 -59.76
C GLY A 54 4.37 25.62 -58.44
N ILE A 55 5.17 26.65 -58.13
CA ILE A 55 5.93 26.73 -56.88
C ILE A 55 4.95 26.79 -55.70
N PHE A 56 3.88 27.60 -55.78
CA PHE A 56 2.86 27.65 -54.72
C PHE A 56 2.15 26.31 -54.53
N VAL A 57 1.72 25.64 -55.60
CA VAL A 57 1.06 24.32 -55.53
C VAL A 57 1.99 23.31 -54.90
N ILE A 58 3.27 23.29 -55.25
CA ILE A 58 4.26 22.39 -54.66
C ILE A 58 4.44 22.70 -53.16
N SER A 59 4.59 24.01 -52.81
CA SER A 59 4.76 24.42 -51.40
C SER A 59 3.56 24.04 -50.57
N PHE A 60 2.35 24.34 -51.04
CA PHE A 60 1.14 23.93 -50.32
C PHE A 60 0.93 22.41 -50.27
N GLY A 61 1.35 21.70 -51.32
CA GLY A 61 1.37 20.25 -51.36
C GLY A 61 2.31 19.65 -50.29
N VAL A 62 3.52 20.21 -50.15
CA VAL A 62 4.47 19.80 -49.11
C VAL A 62 3.93 20.11 -47.71
N ILE A 63 3.33 21.28 -47.48
CA ILE A 63 2.71 21.64 -46.22
C ILE A 63 1.55 20.67 -45.89
N GLY A 64 0.68 20.42 -46.86
CA GLY A 64 -0.46 19.49 -46.68
C GLY A 64 0.01 18.06 -46.36
N LEU A 65 1.02 17.57 -47.07
CA LEU A 65 1.64 16.27 -46.77
C LEU A 65 2.27 16.23 -45.38
N ARG A 66 2.93 17.31 -44.98
CA ARG A 66 3.52 17.41 -43.66
C ARG A 66 2.46 17.44 -42.55
N MET A 67 1.39 18.22 -42.75
CA MET A 67 0.25 18.26 -41.83
C MET A 67 -0.46 16.90 -41.72
N THR A 68 -0.66 16.22 -42.84
CA THR A 68 -1.24 14.87 -42.85
C THR A 68 -0.32 13.86 -42.13
N ALA A 69 0.99 13.92 -42.36
CA ALA A 69 1.95 13.08 -41.66
C ALA A 69 1.94 13.33 -40.15
N LEU A 70 1.84 14.59 -39.71
CA LEU A 70 1.72 14.96 -38.29
C LEU A 70 0.37 14.50 -37.70
N ALA A 71 -0.72 14.58 -38.45
CA ALA A 71 -2.04 14.16 -37.98
C ALA A 71 -2.17 12.65 -37.84
N VAL A 72 -1.41 11.85 -38.62
CA VAL A 72 -1.40 10.39 -38.58
C VAL A 72 -0.26 9.85 -37.70
N SER A 73 0.72 10.68 -37.31
CA SER A 73 1.79 10.27 -36.42
C SER A 73 1.22 9.94 -35.04
N GLU A 74 1.65 8.83 -34.44
CA GLU A 74 1.35 8.53 -33.04
C GLU A 74 1.90 9.65 -32.15
N PRO A 75 1.17 10.04 -31.09
CA PRO A 75 1.66 11.03 -30.13
C PRO A 75 2.99 10.58 -29.53
N ILE A 76 3.93 11.49 -29.39
CA ILE A 76 5.22 11.29 -28.72
C ILE A 76 5.00 10.91 -27.25
N GLU A 77 3.86 11.33 -26.68
CA GLU A 77 3.48 11.12 -25.30
C GLU A 77 2.94 9.70 -25.09
N PRO A 78 3.38 9.01 -24.05
CA PRO A 78 2.88 7.68 -23.74
C PRO A 78 1.38 7.71 -23.44
N LYS A 79 0.62 6.93 -24.17
CA LYS A 79 -0.78 6.66 -23.86
C LYS A 79 -0.84 5.47 -22.90
N ALA A 80 -1.70 5.55 -21.88
CA ALA A 80 -2.01 4.38 -21.07
C ALA A 80 -2.52 3.27 -21.99
N ARG A 81 -1.82 2.14 -22.00
CA ARG A 81 -2.30 0.91 -22.65
C ARG A 81 -3.44 0.35 -21.83
N ALA A 82 -4.59 0.98 -21.92
CA ALA A 82 -5.74 0.50 -21.20
C ALA A 82 -6.74 -0.13 -22.18
N THR A 83 -7.35 -1.18 -21.76
CA THR A 83 -8.77 -1.33 -21.99
C THR A 83 -9.41 -0.06 -21.44
N ALA A 84 -9.76 0.87 -22.30
CA ALA A 84 -10.12 2.26 -21.97
C ALA A 84 -11.20 2.40 -20.87
N ALA A 85 -11.97 1.35 -20.60
CA ALA A 85 -12.97 1.29 -19.54
C ALA A 85 -12.40 1.19 -18.11
N GLN A 86 -11.16 0.74 -17.92
CA GLN A 86 -10.61 0.51 -16.58
C GLN A 86 -9.87 1.73 -15.97
N ILE A 87 -9.51 2.71 -16.78
CA ILE A 87 -8.79 3.93 -16.32
C ILE A 87 -9.74 5.09 -16.00
N LEU A 88 -10.99 4.99 -16.43
CA LEU A 88 -11.99 6.06 -16.27
C LEU A 88 -12.70 6.06 -14.91
N ALA A 89 -12.55 5.02 -14.12
CA ALA A 89 -13.12 4.98 -12.78
C ALA A 89 -12.09 5.47 -11.77
N SER A 90 -12.43 6.55 -11.08
CA SER A 90 -11.72 7.00 -9.89
C SER A 90 -11.74 5.89 -8.83
N ARG A 91 -10.62 5.66 -8.16
CA ARG A 91 -10.51 4.66 -7.10
C ARG A 91 -11.41 5.05 -5.92
N ALA A 92 -12.25 4.12 -5.43
CA ALA A 92 -13.19 4.39 -4.35
C ALA A 92 -12.48 4.80 -3.04
N ASP A 93 -13.13 5.64 -2.25
CA ASP A 93 -12.63 6.07 -0.95
C ASP A 93 -12.57 4.91 0.05
N ILE A 94 -11.67 5.01 1.02
CA ILE A 94 -11.63 4.14 2.19
C ILE A 94 -12.01 4.97 3.41
N LEU A 95 -13.02 4.51 4.13
CA LEU A 95 -13.55 5.20 5.30
C LEU A 95 -13.36 4.37 6.57
N ASP A 96 -13.27 5.06 7.71
CA ASP A 96 -13.35 4.43 9.02
C ASP A 96 -14.81 4.00 9.34
N ARG A 97 -15.02 3.36 10.48
CA ARG A 97 -16.35 2.91 10.90
C ARG A 97 -17.37 4.03 11.08
N ASN A 98 -16.94 5.26 11.25
CA ASN A 98 -17.76 6.45 11.47
C ASN A 98 -17.93 7.31 10.20
N GLY A 99 -17.38 6.85 9.06
CA GLY A 99 -17.45 7.56 7.78
C GLY A 99 -16.36 8.62 7.58
N ARG A 100 -15.32 8.66 8.43
CA ARG A 100 -14.19 9.58 8.25
C ARG A 100 -13.22 9.02 7.22
N VAL A 101 -12.66 9.90 6.41
CA VAL A 101 -11.78 9.51 5.31
C VAL A 101 -10.43 9.01 5.82
N LEU A 102 -10.07 7.79 5.41
CA LEU A 102 -8.76 7.17 5.62
C LEU A 102 -7.89 7.25 4.35
N ALA A 103 -8.50 7.11 3.18
CA ALA A 103 -7.84 7.30 1.89
C ALA A 103 -8.85 7.82 0.87
N THR A 104 -8.44 8.82 0.08
CA THR A 104 -9.25 9.44 -0.98
C THR A 104 -8.38 9.76 -2.18
N ASN A 105 -8.98 10.26 -3.26
CA ASN A 105 -8.23 10.74 -4.41
C ASN A 105 -8.28 12.26 -4.46
N ILE A 106 -7.20 12.85 -4.95
CA ILE A 106 -7.14 14.27 -5.26
C ILE A 106 -6.68 14.47 -6.69
N ASP A 107 -7.26 15.47 -7.33
CA ASP A 107 -6.82 15.93 -8.64
C ASP A 107 -5.48 16.64 -8.50
N THR A 108 -4.53 16.25 -9.31
CA THR A 108 -3.19 16.82 -9.35
C THR A 108 -2.67 16.86 -10.79
N HIS A 109 -1.39 17.15 -10.95
CA HIS A 109 -0.73 17.17 -12.24
C HIS A 109 0.57 16.39 -12.17
N SER A 110 0.89 15.70 -13.26
CA SER A 110 2.24 15.20 -13.50
C SER A 110 3.08 16.25 -14.21
N LEU A 111 4.37 16.26 -13.98
CA LEU A 111 5.34 17.07 -14.70
C LEU A 111 6.15 16.16 -15.63
N TYR A 112 6.22 16.54 -16.90
CA TYR A 112 7.03 15.87 -17.90
C TYR A 112 7.73 16.89 -18.81
N ALA A 113 8.73 16.46 -19.53
CA ALA A 113 9.48 17.30 -20.44
C ALA A 113 9.54 16.70 -21.84
N HIS A 114 9.57 17.58 -22.84
CA HIS A 114 10.02 17.29 -24.20
C HIS A 114 11.42 17.88 -24.38
N PRO A 115 12.50 17.10 -24.18
CA PRO A 115 13.88 17.62 -24.21
C PRO A 115 14.23 18.43 -25.44
N ARG A 116 13.70 18.04 -26.61
CA ARG A 116 13.92 18.77 -27.87
C ARG A 116 13.28 20.15 -27.94
N GLN A 117 12.37 20.48 -27.02
CA GLN A 117 11.66 21.76 -26.97
C GLN A 117 12.23 22.67 -25.87
N LEU A 118 13.18 22.18 -25.08
CA LEU A 118 13.84 22.97 -24.05
C LEU A 118 14.83 23.95 -24.70
N ILE A 119 14.81 25.19 -24.19
CA ILE A 119 15.71 26.28 -24.64
C ILE A 119 17.03 26.20 -23.86
N ASP A 120 16.94 26.06 -22.52
CA ASP A 120 18.10 25.95 -21.63
C ASP A 120 17.95 24.73 -20.69
N PRO A 121 18.37 23.52 -21.13
CA PRO A 121 18.28 22.32 -20.31
C PRO A 121 19.08 22.36 -19.00
N GLU A 122 20.22 23.04 -18.98
CA GLU A 122 21.07 23.13 -17.78
C GLU A 122 20.49 24.12 -16.76
N GLY A 123 20.02 25.28 -17.23
CA GLY A 123 19.32 26.25 -16.39
C GLY A 123 18.02 25.68 -15.83
N THR A 124 17.27 24.98 -16.66
CA THR A 124 16.04 24.28 -16.27
C THR A 124 16.31 23.25 -15.17
N ALA A 125 17.38 22.46 -15.28
CA ALA A 125 17.74 21.47 -14.25
C ALA A 125 18.04 22.12 -12.89
N ARG A 126 18.71 23.29 -12.90
CA ARG A 126 19.00 24.05 -11.68
C ARG A 126 17.72 24.60 -11.05
N GLN A 127 16.86 25.24 -11.83
CA GLN A 127 15.59 25.81 -11.33
C GLN A 127 14.64 24.71 -10.84
N LEU A 128 14.58 23.57 -11.52
CA LEU A 128 13.82 22.42 -11.04
C LEU A 128 14.35 21.87 -9.71
N ALA A 129 15.65 21.92 -9.46
CA ALA A 129 16.22 21.48 -8.18
C ALA A 129 15.95 22.46 -7.02
N GLU A 130 15.71 23.73 -7.31
CA GLU A 130 15.24 24.71 -6.30
C GLU A 130 13.79 24.41 -5.86
N ILE A 131 12.94 23.98 -6.80
CA ILE A 131 11.55 23.61 -6.52
C ILE A 131 11.48 22.20 -5.89
N PHE A 132 12.30 21.27 -6.37
CA PHE A 132 12.33 19.87 -5.96
C PHE A 132 13.71 19.49 -5.41
N PRO A 133 13.96 19.63 -4.10
CA PRO A 133 15.29 19.39 -3.50
C PRO A 133 15.84 17.98 -3.65
N ASP A 134 14.99 17.01 -4.01
CA ASP A 134 15.39 15.62 -4.29
C ASP A 134 15.98 15.41 -5.69
N ILE A 135 15.94 16.42 -6.56
CA ILE A 135 16.51 16.38 -7.90
C ILE A 135 18.03 16.62 -7.85
N ASN A 136 18.79 15.67 -8.39
CA ASN A 136 20.21 15.87 -8.65
C ASN A 136 20.37 16.64 -9.96
N VAL A 137 20.93 17.85 -9.88
CA VAL A 137 21.08 18.80 -11.00
C VAL A 137 21.84 18.18 -12.17
N GLU A 138 22.98 17.56 -11.92
CA GLU A 138 23.86 17.02 -12.97
C GLU A 138 23.18 15.89 -13.75
N LYS A 139 22.53 14.96 -13.02
CA LYS A 139 21.79 13.86 -13.64
C LYS A 139 20.56 14.37 -14.39
N MET A 140 19.89 15.38 -13.87
CA MET A 140 18.73 15.97 -14.52
C MET A 140 19.14 16.73 -15.79
N ALA A 141 20.18 17.56 -15.75
CA ALA A 141 20.71 18.26 -16.93
C ALA A 141 21.10 17.28 -18.05
N ALA A 142 21.80 16.19 -17.68
CA ALA A 142 22.16 15.15 -18.65
C ALA A 142 20.93 14.47 -19.29
N ARG A 143 19.86 14.24 -18.51
CA ARG A 143 18.60 13.67 -19.04
C ARG A 143 17.85 14.66 -19.94
N LEU A 144 17.79 15.94 -19.55
CA LEU A 144 17.12 16.99 -20.31
C LEU A 144 17.85 17.35 -21.61
N SER A 145 19.17 17.17 -21.67
CA SER A 145 19.98 17.34 -22.88
C SER A 145 20.05 16.08 -23.76
N GLY A 146 19.41 14.99 -23.33
CA GLY A 146 19.43 13.70 -24.00
C GLY A 146 18.61 13.65 -25.30
N PRO A 147 18.77 12.59 -26.12
CA PRO A 147 18.07 12.43 -27.40
C PRO A 147 16.60 12.04 -27.24
N GLN A 148 16.12 11.86 -26.04
CA GLN A 148 14.75 11.42 -25.74
C GLN A 148 13.73 12.46 -26.18
N GLU A 149 12.61 11.98 -26.69
CA GLU A 149 11.49 12.86 -27.10
C GLU A 149 10.53 13.16 -25.96
N PHE A 150 10.49 12.29 -24.95
CA PHE A 150 9.62 12.39 -23.78
C PHE A 150 10.35 11.94 -22.53
N LEU A 151 10.17 12.67 -21.42
CA LEU A 151 10.81 12.40 -20.15
C LEU A 151 9.88 12.69 -18.98
N TRP A 152 9.51 11.67 -18.19
CA TRP A 152 8.85 11.89 -16.90
C TRP A 152 9.81 12.53 -15.90
N LEU A 153 9.38 13.64 -15.28
CA LEU A 153 10.13 14.35 -14.24
C LEU A 153 9.55 14.05 -12.86
N LYS A 154 8.25 14.33 -12.68
CA LYS A 154 7.52 14.05 -11.43
C LYS A 154 6.16 13.41 -11.75
N PRO A 155 5.79 12.31 -11.07
CA PRO A 155 4.51 11.65 -11.30
C PRO A 155 3.31 12.44 -10.75
N ALA A 156 3.54 13.25 -9.71
CA ALA A 156 2.54 14.13 -9.11
C ALA A 156 3.24 15.36 -8.53
N ILE A 157 2.63 16.51 -8.68
CA ILE A 157 3.10 17.81 -8.17
C ILE A 157 1.93 18.59 -7.57
N SER A 158 2.20 19.39 -6.53
CA SER A 158 1.21 20.26 -5.93
C SER A 158 0.82 21.43 -6.87
N PRO A 159 -0.29 22.11 -6.62
CA PRO A 159 -0.64 23.34 -7.37
C PRO A 159 0.43 24.42 -7.26
N GLU A 160 1.06 24.58 -6.10
CA GLU A 160 2.15 25.54 -5.86
C GLU A 160 3.41 25.16 -6.66
N GLU A 161 3.78 23.89 -6.64
CA GLU A 161 4.90 23.36 -7.43
C GLU A 161 4.63 23.53 -8.93
N LYS A 162 3.40 23.28 -9.38
CA LYS A 162 2.99 23.50 -10.77
C LYS A 162 3.17 24.94 -11.17
N GLN A 163 2.74 25.89 -10.32
CA GLN A 163 2.91 27.32 -10.59
C GLN A 163 4.39 27.70 -10.63
N ALA A 164 5.19 27.23 -9.66
CA ALA A 164 6.63 27.49 -9.63
C ALA A 164 7.34 26.96 -10.89
N VAL A 165 6.99 25.77 -11.36
CA VAL A 165 7.53 25.21 -12.61
C VAL A 165 7.05 25.99 -13.82
N HIS A 166 5.80 26.45 -13.86
CA HIS A 166 5.28 27.27 -14.94
C HIS A 166 6.02 28.62 -15.03
N ASP A 167 6.39 29.19 -13.89
CA ASP A 167 7.11 30.47 -13.81
C ASP A 167 8.56 30.37 -14.31
N ILE A 168 9.12 29.17 -14.47
CA ILE A 168 10.39 28.95 -15.18
C ILE A 168 10.30 29.43 -16.63
N GLY A 169 9.10 29.34 -17.23
CA GLY A 169 8.85 29.81 -18.59
C GLY A 169 9.44 28.94 -19.69
N GLU A 170 9.82 27.70 -19.39
CA GLU A 170 10.46 26.78 -20.33
C GLU A 170 9.40 26.02 -21.15
N PRO A 171 9.32 26.20 -22.47
CA PRO A 171 8.26 25.63 -23.32
C PRO A 171 8.29 24.10 -23.38
N GLY A 172 9.42 23.47 -23.09
CA GLY A 172 9.57 22.04 -23.07
C GLY A 172 9.09 21.38 -21.77
N LEU A 173 8.67 22.14 -20.74
CA LEU A 173 8.08 21.62 -19.51
C LEU A 173 6.55 21.65 -19.61
N LEU A 174 5.93 20.51 -19.43
CA LEU A 174 4.50 20.30 -19.66
C LEU A 174 3.84 19.58 -18.49
N PHE A 175 2.52 19.74 -18.38
CA PHE A 175 1.72 19.18 -17.31
C PHE A 175 0.60 18.29 -17.85
N GLY A 176 0.41 17.13 -17.24
CA GLY A 176 -0.72 16.24 -17.51
C GLY A 176 -1.65 16.16 -16.29
N PRO A 177 -2.98 16.29 -16.44
CA PRO A 177 -3.90 16.05 -15.33
C PRO A 177 -3.74 14.62 -14.82
N ARG A 178 -3.82 14.45 -13.51
CA ARG A 178 -3.61 13.15 -12.85
C ARG A 178 -4.36 13.07 -11.53
N GLU A 179 -4.89 11.91 -11.21
CA GLU A 179 -5.34 11.60 -9.86
C GLU A 179 -4.19 11.03 -9.04
N MET A 180 -4.13 11.40 -7.78
CA MET A 180 -3.20 10.88 -6.80
C MET A 180 -3.98 10.38 -5.58
N ARG A 181 -3.60 9.20 -5.07
CA ARG A 181 -4.14 8.70 -3.81
C ARG A 181 -3.55 9.47 -2.64
N LEU A 182 -4.41 9.99 -1.77
CA LEU A 182 -4.06 10.74 -0.58
C LEU A 182 -4.49 10.01 0.68
N TYR A 183 -3.61 9.94 1.66
CA TYR A 183 -3.85 9.45 3.01
C TYR A 183 -3.79 10.64 3.97
N PRO A 184 -4.93 11.31 4.26
CA PRO A 184 -4.93 12.59 4.96
C PRO A 184 -4.46 12.52 6.41
N ASN A 185 -4.42 11.31 6.98
CA ASN A 185 -4.00 11.07 8.36
C ASN A 185 -2.51 10.69 8.50
N GLY A 186 -1.72 10.81 7.42
CA GLY A 186 -0.28 10.52 7.43
C GLY A 186 0.03 9.08 7.83
N GLN A 187 0.86 8.88 8.86
CA GLN A 187 1.29 7.57 9.34
C GLN A 187 0.17 6.75 9.96
N LEU A 188 -0.90 7.42 10.45
CA LEU A 188 -1.97 6.76 11.19
C LEU A 188 -2.64 5.67 10.35
N ALA A 189 -2.70 4.46 10.89
CA ALA A 189 -3.19 3.26 10.22
C ALA A 189 -2.37 2.83 8.95
N GLY A 190 -1.12 3.27 8.83
CA GLY A 190 -0.27 2.99 7.66
C GLY A 190 -0.16 1.51 7.32
N HIS A 191 0.00 0.64 8.32
CA HIS A 191 0.05 -0.82 8.14
C HIS A 191 -1.28 -1.45 7.73
N ILE A 192 -2.41 -0.80 8.04
CA ILE A 192 -3.74 -1.25 7.61
C ILE A 192 -3.97 -0.86 6.16
N LEU A 193 -3.74 0.40 5.83
CA LEU A 193 -3.95 0.95 4.48
C LEU A 193 -2.95 0.40 3.47
N GLY A 194 -1.68 0.35 3.84
CA GLY A 194 -0.60 -0.20 3.03
C GLY A 194 -0.05 0.77 2.01
N GLY A 195 -0.84 1.14 1.03
CA GLY A 195 -0.50 2.14 0.02
C GLY A 195 -0.68 1.69 -1.42
N THR A 196 -0.53 2.64 -2.33
CA THR A 196 -0.73 2.48 -3.77
C THR A 196 0.53 2.80 -4.57
N THR A 197 0.51 2.43 -5.84
CA THR A 197 1.50 2.82 -6.85
C THR A 197 0.80 3.07 -8.18
N PHE A 198 1.51 3.67 -9.13
CA PHE A 198 1.00 3.82 -10.48
C PHE A 198 1.26 2.54 -11.30
N GLY A 199 0.21 2.06 -11.96
CA GLY A 199 0.28 0.98 -12.95
C GLY A 199 0.55 1.52 -14.35
N ALA A 200 -0.38 1.29 -15.29
CA ALA A 200 -0.29 1.86 -16.62
C ALA A 200 -0.42 3.39 -16.57
N GLN A 201 0.50 4.09 -17.24
CA GLN A 201 0.59 5.54 -17.21
C GLN A 201 0.56 6.14 -18.61
N GLY A 202 -0.28 7.14 -18.81
CA GLY A 202 -0.28 8.07 -19.93
C GLY A 202 -0.12 9.51 -19.41
N VAL A 203 -0.02 10.48 -20.33
CA VAL A 203 0.13 11.90 -19.95
C VAL A 203 -1.10 12.41 -19.21
N HIS A 204 -2.29 12.02 -19.67
CA HIS A 204 -3.58 12.52 -19.15
C HIS A 204 -4.30 11.53 -18.23
N SER A 205 -3.69 10.40 -17.92
CA SER A 205 -4.29 9.39 -17.06
C SER A 205 -3.24 8.48 -16.43
N ALA A 206 -3.48 8.03 -15.22
CA ALA A 206 -2.66 7.01 -14.58
C ALA A 206 -3.56 6.05 -13.81
N GLU A 207 -3.25 4.77 -13.96
CA GLU A 207 -3.88 3.73 -13.18
C GLU A 207 -3.28 3.72 -11.77
N VAL A 208 -4.12 3.86 -10.74
CA VAL A 208 -3.72 3.75 -9.32
C VAL A 208 -4.03 2.33 -8.86
N ILE A 209 -3.01 1.55 -8.53
CA ILE A 209 -3.13 0.16 -8.07
C ILE A 209 -2.66 0.01 -6.63
N GLY A 210 -3.36 -0.83 -5.87
CA GLY A 210 -2.97 -1.17 -4.50
C GLY A 210 -1.69 -2.02 -4.49
N MET A 211 -0.76 -1.70 -3.56
CA MET A 211 0.53 -2.38 -3.46
C MET A 211 0.67 -3.20 -2.17
N ALA A 212 0.00 -2.80 -1.10
CA ALA A 212 0.06 -3.43 0.22
C ALA A 212 -1.24 -3.16 1.01
N GLY A 213 -1.42 -3.84 2.14
CA GLY A 213 -2.54 -3.63 3.06
C GLY A 213 -3.91 -3.82 2.41
N VAL A 214 -4.88 -3.08 2.92
CA VAL A 214 -6.26 -3.04 2.43
C VAL A 214 -6.34 -2.53 0.98
N GLU A 215 -5.52 -1.56 0.62
CA GLU A 215 -5.44 -1.05 -0.75
C GLU A 215 -5.18 -2.17 -1.77
N LYS A 216 -4.32 -3.13 -1.43
CA LYS A 216 -4.04 -4.28 -2.30
C LYS A 216 -5.07 -5.38 -2.14
N ALA A 217 -5.49 -5.68 -0.93
CA ALA A 217 -6.46 -6.76 -0.67
C ALA A 217 -7.81 -6.49 -1.37
N PHE A 218 -8.23 -5.23 -1.43
CA PHE A 218 -9.48 -4.79 -2.06
C PHE A 218 -9.27 -4.07 -3.40
N ASP A 219 -8.11 -4.23 -4.06
CA ASP A 219 -7.77 -3.49 -5.28
C ASP A 219 -8.85 -3.63 -6.37
N THR A 220 -9.37 -4.84 -6.58
CA THR A 220 -10.43 -5.09 -7.55
C THR A 220 -11.72 -4.34 -7.20
N PHE A 221 -12.15 -4.35 -5.93
CA PHE A 221 -13.35 -3.64 -5.48
C PHE A 221 -13.19 -2.13 -5.63
N LEU A 222 -12.07 -1.59 -5.16
CA LEU A 222 -11.80 -0.15 -5.16
C LEU A 222 -11.71 0.46 -6.57
N ARG A 223 -11.46 -0.36 -7.59
CA ARG A 223 -11.29 0.07 -8.99
C ARG A 223 -12.45 -0.33 -9.89
N ASP A 224 -13.40 -1.10 -9.41
CA ASP A 224 -14.49 -1.63 -10.23
C ASP A 224 -15.60 -0.59 -10.43
N PRO A 225 -15.82 -0.11 -11.66
CA PRO A 225 -16.86 0.88 -11.97
C PRO A 225 -18.28 0.41 -11.61
N ARG A 226 -18.50 -0.91 -11.50
CA ARG A 226 -19.81 -1.48 -11.14
C ARG A 226 -20.27 -1.12 -9.73
N PHE A 227 -19.33 -0.76 -8.87
CA PHE A 227 -19.64 -0.28 -7.51
C PHE A 227 -19.84 1.23 -7.44
N ASP A 228 -19.79 1.94 -8.57
CA ASP A 228 -20.10 3.38 -8.71
C ASP A 228 -19.42 4.26 -7.64
N GLY A 229 -18.15 3.95 -7.35
CA GLY A 229 -17.38 4.68 -6.34
C GLY A 229 -17.85 4.47 -4.90
N GLN A 230 -18.63 3.42 -4.60
CA GLN A 230 -19.03 3.09 -3.23
C GLN A 230 -17.79 2.96 -2.35
N PRO A 231 -17.74 3.70 -1.23
CA PRO A 231 -16.57 3.66 -0.35
C PRO A 231 -16.45 2.31 0.36
N LEU A 232 -15.21 1.88 0.59
CA LEU A 232 -14.91 0.74 1.42
C LEU A 232 -14.93 1.19 2.90
N GLN A 233 -15.92 0.72 3.67
CA GLN A 233 -16.03 1.06 5.08
C GLN A 233 -15.32 0.02 5.96
N LEU A 234 -14.27 0.45 6.65
CA LEU A 234 -13.53 -0.38 7.59
C LEU A 234 -14.16 -0.37 8.99
N SER A 235 -13.80 -1.37 9.79
CA SER A 235 -14.15 -1.47 11.20
C SER A 235 -13.30 -0.58 12.12
N ILE A 236 -12.22 0.01 11.59
CA ILE A 236 -11.29 0.86 12.31
C ILE A 236 -11.98 2.13 12.79
N ASP A 237 -11.74 2.51 14.03
CA ASP A 237 -12.10 3.82 14.59
C ASP A 237 -10.86 4.71 14.64
N LEU A 238 -10.86 5.78 13.85
CA LEU A 238 -9.72 6.67 13.71
C LEU A 238 -9.29 7.35 15.03
N THR A 239 -10.24 7.65 15.90
CA THR A 239 -9.94 8.24 17.22
C THR A 239 -9.26 7.23 18.13
N VAL A 240 -9.79 6.01 18.14
CA VAL A 240 -9.20 4.90 18.94
C VAL A 240 -7.84 4.50 18.39
N GLN A 241 -7.69 4.48 17.06
CA GLN A 241 -6.42 4.20 16.38
C GLN A 241 -5.34 5.19 16.81
N SER A 242 -5.66 6.50 16.79
CA SER A 242 -4.73 7.54 17.19
C SER A 242 -4.31 7.41 18.66
N ALA A 243 -5.27 7.21 19.56
CA ALA A 243 -4.98 7.06 20.98
C ALA A 243 -4.13 5.80 21.28
N LEU A 244 -4.42 4.69 20.57
CA LEU A 244 -3.69 3.44 20.75
C LEU A 244 -2.25 3.55 20.21
N GLU A 245 -2.05 4.18 19.06
CA GLU A 245 -0.71 4.41 18.49
C GLU A 245 0.14 5.30 19.38
N GLU A 246 -0.43 6.39 19.89
CA GLU A 246 0.26 7.29 20.81
C GLU A 246 0.70 6.56 22.08
N ALA A 247 -0.22 5.81 22.71
CA ALA A 247 0.09 5.02 23.90
C ALA A 247 1.15 3.95 23.62
N LEU A 248 1.04 3.26 22.50
CA LEU A 248 2.00 2.23 22.08
C LEU A 248 3.38 2.81 21.80
N TYR A 249 3.45 3.95 21.12
CA TYR A 249 4.70 4.67 20.85
C TYR A 249 5.37 5.12 22.16
N GLY A 250 4.61 5.70 23.08
CA GLY A 250 5.08 6.06 24.40
C GLY A 250 5.65 4.86 25.17
N GLY A 251 4.93 3.74 25.17
CA GLY A 251 5.38 2.48 25.79
C GLY A 251 6.65 1.92 25.15
N MET A 252 6.72 1.90 23.81
CA MET A 252 7.91 1.45 23.07
C MET A 252 9.13 2.28 23.42
N ARG A 253 8.99 3.60 23.51
CA ARG A 253 10.07 4.52 23.89
C ARG A 253 10.51 4.30 25.35
N LEU A 254 9.54 4.19 26.26
CA LEU A 254 9.81 3.98 27.69
C LEU A 254 10.59 2.69 27.95
N MET A 255 10.25 1.63 27.22
CA MET A 255 10.87 0.31 27.36
C MET A 255 12.13 0.13 26.50
N ASN A 256 12.51 1.14 25.73
CA ASN A 256 13.60 1.06 24.74
C ASN A 256 13.44 -0.17 23.83
N ALA A 257 12.19 -0.45 23.43
CA ALA A 257 11.87 -1.60 22.59
C ALA A 257 12.17 -1.29 21.13
N LYS A 258 12.61 -2.31 20.37
CA LYS A 258 12.88 -2.21 18.93
C LYS A 258 11.59 -2.11 18.09
N GLY A 259 10.49 -2.59 18.62
CA GLY A 259 9.19 -2.54 17.96
C GLY A 259 8.09 -2.92 18.94
N ALA A 260 6.88 -2.58 18.57
CA ALA A 260 5.68 -2.89 19.34
C ALA A 260 4.51 -3.13 18.40
N SER A 261 3.50 -3.85 18.87
CA SER A 261 2.22 -3.95 18.17
C SER A 261 1.05 -3.99 19.15
N ALA A 262 -0.10 -3.54 18.70
CA ALA A 262 -1.35 -3.62 19.44
C ALA A 262 -2.50 -3.99 18.52
N VAL A 263 -3.45 -4.79 19.04
CA VAL A 263 -4.69 -5.17 18.35
C VAL A 263 -5.82 -5.01 19.32
N LEU A 264 -6.75 -4.10 19.03
CA LEU A 264 -8.01 -3.95 19.74
C LEU A 264 -9.13 -4.48 18.86
N MET A 265 -9.83 -5.51 19.33
CA MET A 265 -10.88 -6.21 18.58
C MET A 265 -12.16 -6.37 19.41
N ASP A 266 -13.31 -6.22 18.77
CA ASP A 266 -14.60 -6.57 19.37
C ASP A 266 -14.69 -8.09 19.57
N ALA A 267 -15.00 -8.50 20.79
CA ALA A 267 -14.99 -9.90 21.19
C ALA A 267 -16.10 -10.76 20.57
N TYR A 268 -17.16 -10.13 20.04
CA TYR A 268 -18.32 -10.82 19.47
C TYR A 268 -18.37 -10.76 17.94
N SER A 269 -18.05 -9.60 17.36
CA SER A 269 -18.11 -9.42 15.91
C SER A 269 -16.80 -9.77 15.21
N GLY A 270 -15.67 -9.74 15.91
CA GLY A 270 -14.35 -9.86 15.31
C GLY A 270 -13.85 -8.59 14.62
N GLU A 271 -14.65 -7.53 14.65
CA GLU A 271 -14.22 -6.24 14.10
C GLU A 271 -12.95 -5.74 14.78
N VAL A 272 -11.91 -5.54 14.02
CA VAL A 272 -10.69 -4.90 14.49
C VAL A 272 -10.95 -3.40 14.56
N VAL A 273 -11.05 -2.86 15.77
CA VAL A 273 -11.32 -1.44 16.01
C VAL A 273 -10.06 -0.60 15.86
N SER A 274 -8.90 -1.19 16.19
CA SER A 274 -7.60 -0.59 16.01
C SER A 274 -6.52 -1.67 15.86
N LEU A 275 -5.55 -1.44 14.97
CA LEU A 275 -4.39 -2.29 14.78
C LEU A 275 -3.18 -1.41 14.49
N SER A 276 -2.16 -1.52 15.35
CA SER A 276 -0.94 -0.74 15.25
C SER A 276 0.30 -1.63 15.23
N SER A 277 1.28 -1.24 14.45
CA SER A 277 2.60 -1.89 14.35
C SER A 277 3.68 -0.81 14.26
N LEU A 278 4.62 -0.80 15.20
CA LEU A 278 5.69 0.18 15.30
C LEU A 278 7.06 -0.48 15.10
N PRO A 279 8.01 0.19 14.43
CA PRO A 279 7.84 1.46 13.74
C PRO A 279 6.85 1.37 12.59
N ASP A 280 6.17 2.48 12.31
CA ASP A 280 5.21 2.65 11.22
C ASP A 280 5.79 3.48 10.06
N PHE A 281 4.95 3.80 9.09
CA PHE A 281 5.32 4.61 7.93
C PHE A 281 4.13 5.40 7.40
N ASP A 282 4.42 6.51 6.71
CA ASP A 282 3.42 7.27 5.98
C ASP A 282 3.15 6.64 4.60
N PRO A 283 1.91 6.18 4.29
CA PRO A 283 1.56 5.66 2.97
C PRO A 283 1.76 6.68 1.83
N ASN A 284 1.69 7.99 2.11
CA ASN A 284 1.99 9.03 1.12
C ASN A 284 3.48 9.05 0.73
N ASN A 285 4.35 8.64 1.66
CA ASN A 285 5.80 8.56 1.45
C ASN A 285 6.34 7.20 1.89
N ARG A 286 5.80 6.15 1.29
CA ARG A 286 6.10 4.77 1.64
C ARG A 286 7.59 4.45 1.44
N PRO A 287 8.31 3.96 2.47
CA PRO A 287 9.72 3.61 2.34
C PRO A 287 9.93 2.44 1.39
N ARG A 288 11.13 2.35 0.82
CA ARG A 288 11.49 1.20 -0.01
C ARG A 288 11.69 -0.05 0.84
N PRO A 289 11.33 -1.24 0.32
CA PRO A 289 11.63 -2.49 1.00
C PRO A 289 13.14 -2.65 1.25
N LEU A 290 13.49 -3.25 2.39
CA LEU A 290 14.88 -3.61 2.67
C LEU A 290 15.33 -4.69 1.67
N THR A 291 16.51 -4.51 1.09
CA THR A 291 17.13 -5.49 0.19
C THR A 291 18.08 -6.44 0.90
N GLN A 292 18.44 -6.13 2.16
CA GLN A 292 19.34 -6.92 3.02
C GLN A 292 18.92 -6.77 4.48
N GLY A 293 19.28 -7.74 5.32
CA GLY A 293 18.97 -7.75 6.75
C GLY A 293 17.71 -8.54 7.10
N ASP A 294 17.27 -8.42 8.35
CA ASP A 294 16.04 -9.06 8.84
C ASP A 294 14.82 -8.25 8.39
N ALA A 295 13.84 -8.90 7.79
CA ALA A 295 12.59 -8.25 7.37
C ALA A 295 11.89 -7.53 8.54
N SER A 296 12.04 -8.02 9.76
CA SER A 296 11.49 -7.40 10.98
C SER A 296 12.14 -6.06 11.36
N ASP A 297 13.29 -5.70 10.77
CA ASP A 297 13.91 -4.39 10.97
C ASP A 297 13.28 -3.30 10.08
N SER A 298 12.46 -3.70 9.10
CA SER A 298 11.73 -2.77 8.23
C SER A 298 10.56 -2.12 8.95
N ALA A 299 10.35 -0.82 8.71
CA ALA A 299 9.11 -0.14 9.07
C ALA A 299 7.89 -0.69 8.31
N LEU A 300 8.09 -1.35 7.17
CA LEU A 300 7.01 -2.00 6.40
C LEU A 300 6.54 -3.34 6.99
N PHE A 301 7.25 -3.88 7.97
CA PHE A 301 6.90 -5.16 8.57
C PHE A 301 5.74 -5.01 9.56
N ASN A 302 4.58 -5.56 9.22
CA ASN A 302 3.41 -5.54 10.09
C ASN A 302 3.55 -6.58 11.22
N ARG A 303 3.99 -6.12 12.39
CA ARG A 303 4.24 -6.97 13.57
C ARG A 303 2.98 -7.60 14.13
N ALA A 304 1.83 -6.97 13.94
CA ALA A 304 0.55 -7.49 14.42
C ALA A 304 0.04 -8.68 13.59
N VAL A 305 0.39 -8.72 12.28
CA VAL A 305 -0.16 -9.66 11.30
C VAL A 305 0.88 -10.64 10.78
N GLN A 306 2.04 -10.14 10.31
CA GLN A 306 3.13 -10.95 9.74
C GLN A 306 4.04 -11.52 10.82
N GLY A 307 4.23 -10.76 11.90
CA GLY A 307 5.06 -11.18 13.01
C GLY A 307 4.45 -12.37 13.73
N VAL A 308 5.17 -13.50 13.76
CA VAL A 308 4.81 -14.66 14.55
C VAL A 308 5.81 -14.84 15.68
N TYR A 309 5.30 -14.98 16.89
CA TYR A 309 6.09 -14.94 18.11
C TYR A 309 5.66 -16.05 19.08
N GLU A 310 6.60 -16.54 19.86
CA GLU A 310 6.27 -17.24 21.08
C GLU A 310 5.70 -16.24 22.09
N LEU A 311 4.38 -16.35 22.37
CA LEU A 311 3.66 -15.38 23.20
C LEU A 311 3.66 -15.75 24.69
N GLY A 312 4.44 -16.80 25.02
CA GLY A 312 4.71 -17.20 26.39
C GLY A 312 3.46 -17.49 27.20
N SER A 313 3.48 -17.09 28.45
CA SER A 313 2.41 -17.40 29.42
C SER A 313 1.00 -16.92 29.07
N ALA A 314 0.81 -16.14 27.99
CA ALA A 314 -0.52 -15.82 27.47
C ALA A 314 -1.26 -17.08 27.00
N PHE A 315 -0.55 -18.11 26.52
CA PHE A 315 -1.10 -19.40 26.11
C PHE A 315 -1.70 -20.24 27.24
N LYS A 316 -1.30 -20.00 28.48
CA LYS A 316 -1.84 -20.73 29.65
C LYS A 316 -3.36 -20.62 29.78
N ALA A 317 -3.94 -19.52 29.32
CA ALA A 317 -5.38 -19.34 29.30
C ALA A 317 -6.08 -20.40 28.44
N PHE A 318 -5.52 -20.77 27.30
CA PHE A 318 -6.05 -21.82 26.42
C PHE A 318 -5.98 -23.19 27.07
N THR A 319 -4.85 -23.53 27.68
CA THR A 319 -4.65 -24.83 28.35
C THR A 319 -5.60 -25.00 29.53
N VAL A 320 -5.76 -23.95 30.35
CA VAL A 320 -6.68 -23.97 31.49
C VAL A 320 -8.13 -24.06 31.02
N ALA A 321 -8.51 -23.26 29.99
CA ALA A 321 -9.83 -23.32 29.40
C ALA A 321 -10.16 -24.72 28.89
N GLN A 322 -9.25 -25.36 28.14
CA GLN A 322 -9.44 -26.69 27.60
C GLN A 322 -9.57 -27.76 28.68
N ALA A 323 -8.70 -27.73 29.69
CA ALA A 323 -8.74 -28.70 30.78
C ALA A 323 -10.06 -28.62 31.57
N MET A 324 -10.57 -27.39 31.80
CA MET A 324 -11.88 -27.19 32.46
C MET A 324 -13.05 -27.63 31.57
N ASP A 325 -12.99 -27.32 30.27
CA ASP A 325 -14.07 -27.65 29.32
C ASP A 325 -14.21 -29.15 29.08
N LEU A 326 -13.10 -29.88 29.12
CA LEU A 326 -13.08 -31.36 29.09
C LEU A 326 -13.55 -31.98 30.43
N GLY A 327 -13.84 -31.19 31.46
CA GLY A 327 -14.22 -31.69 32.76
C GLY A 327 -13.09 -32.38 33.54
N LEU A 328 -11.85 -32.19 33.12
CA LEU A 328 -10.69 -32.81 33.80
C LEU A 328 -10.38 -32.15 35.14
N VAL A 329 -10.68 -30.84 35.23
CA VAL A 329 -10.45 -30.04 36.42
C VAL A 329 -11.51 -28.94 36.55
N GLU A 330 -11.66 -28.44 37.79
CA GLU A 330 -12.40 -27.21 38.13
C GLU A 330 -11.43 -26.15 38.66
N PRO A 331 -11.81 -24.86 38.78
CA PRO A 331 -10.95 -23.80 39.31
C PRO A 331 -10.28 -24.13 40.67
N GLY A 332 -10.99 -24.84 41.53
CA GLY A 332 -10.51 -25.26 42.87
C GLY A 332 -9.66 -26.55 42.86
N SER A 333 -9.63 -27.31 41.77
CA SER A 333 -8.90 -28.61 41.71
C SER A 333 -7.42 -28.38 41.98
N MET A 334 -6.80 -29.27 42.78
CA MET A 334 -5.41 -29.17 43.14
C MET A 334 -4.53 -29.85 42.07
N VAL A 335 -3.50 -29.18 41.64
CA VAL A 335 -2.51 -29.65 40.66
C VAL A 335 -1.14 -29.72 41.34
N ASP A 336 -0.37 -30.77 41.05
CA ASP A 336 1.02 -30.92 41.51
C ASP A 336 1.90 -29.85 40.83
N THR A 337 2.49 -28.99 41.62
CA THR A 337 3.43 -27.92 41.20
C THR A 337 4.81 -28.11 41.77
N LYS A 338 5.09 -29.28 42.37
CA LYS A 338 6.42 -29.59 42.92
C LYS A 338 7.48 -29.54 41.83
N GLY A 339 8.39 -28.59 41.97
CA GLY A 339 9.48 -28.37 41.02
C GLY A 339 10.80 -29.06 41.39
N PRO A 340 11.64 -29.23 40.40
CA PRO A 340 11.45 -29.10 38.95
C PRO A 340 10.72 -30.28 38.34
N LEU A 341 9.83 -30.04 37.36
CA LEU A 341 9.25 -31.14 36.57
C LEU A 341 10.31 -31.66 35.58
N ARG A 342 10.69 -32.94 35.74
CA ARG A 342 11.65 -33.58 34.86
C ARG A 342 10.96 -34.52 33.87
N TRP A 343 11.35 -34.44 32.59
CA TRP A 343 10.84 -35.29 31.51
C TRP A 343 12.00 -35.70 30.60
N GLY A 344 12.51 -36.92 30.78
CA GLY A 344 13.77 -37.33 30.17
C GLY A 344 14.92 -36.38 30.53
N LYS A 345 15.57 -35.82 29.53
CA LYS A 345 16.64 -34.82 29.70
C LYS A 345 16.14 -33.36 29.94
N HIS A 346 14.86 -33.14 29.79
CA HIS A 346 14.27 -31.81 29.89
C HIS A 346 13.86 -31.48 31.33
N LYS A 347 13.90 -30.21 31.67
CA LYS A 347 13.58 -29.70 32.99
C LYS A 347 12.71 -28.45 32.83
N ILE A 348 11.50 -28.47 33.41
CA ILE A 348 10.58 -27.32 33.45
C ILE A 348 10.61 -26.77 34.86
N ASN A 349 10.79 -25.45 34.96
CA ASN A 349 10.81 -24.70 36.22
C ASN A 349 9.72 -23.64 36.22
N ASP A 350 9.24 -23.34 37.40
CA ASP A 350 8.53 -22.12 37.67
C ASP A 350 9.50 -20.97 37.95
N TYR A 351 9.04 -19.73 37.85
CA TYR A 351 9.80 -18.54 38.18
C TYR A 351 10.20 -18.49 39.67
N ARG A 352 9.35 -19.06 40.53
CA ARG A 352 9.54 -19.22 41.98
C ARG A 352 9.07 -20.60 42.41
N ASP A 353 9.51 -21.04 43.57
CA ASP A 353 8.88 -22.18 44.24
C ASP A 353 7.54 -21.76 44.81
N TYR A 354 6.48 -22.36 44.32
CA TYR A 354 5.10 -22.09 44.74
C TYR A 354 4.53 -23.19 45.69
N GLY A 355 5.38 -24.14 46.12
CA GLY A 355 5.00 -25.28 46.91
C GLY A 355 4.58 -26.51 46.11
N ALA A 356 4.19 -27.55 46.81
CA ALA A 356 3.95 -28.87 46.21
C ALA A 356 2.67 -28.92 45.37
N GLN A 357 1.66 -28.15 45.75
CA GLN A 357 0.35 -28.16 45.08
C GLN A 357 -0.28 -26.73 45.03
N MET A 358 -1.00 -26.48 43.95
CA MET A 358 -1.79 -25.23 43.76
C MET A 358 -3.16 -25.56 43.15
N SER A 359 -4.16 -24.75 43.44
CA SER A 359 -5.43 -24.83 42.70
C SER A 359 -5.19 -24.37 41.23
N VAL A 360 -5.98 -24.89 40.29
CA VAL A 360 -5.95 -24.51 38.87
C VAL A 360 -6.06 -22.98 38.71
N GLU A 361 -6.92 -22.35 39.52
CA GLU A 361 -7.01 -20.90 39.53
C GLU A 361 -5.68 -20.23 39.90
N LYS A 362 -5.01 -20.71 40.98
CA LYS A 362 -3.71 -20.19 41.37
C LYS A 362 -2.61 -20.47 40.35
N VAL A 363 -2.67 -21.62 39.65
CA VAL A 363 -1.76 -21.91 38.53
C VAL A 363 -1.82 -20.79 37.48
N LEU A 364 -3.02 -20.30 37.13
CA LEU A 364 -3.19 -19.21 36.17
C LEU A 364 -2.77 -17.87 36.78
N ILE A 365 -3.18 -17.55 38.01
CA ILE A 365 -2.88 -16.29 38.71
C ILE A 365 -1.37 -16.09 38.92
N LYS A 366 -0.67 -17.15 39.37
CA LYS A 366 0.77 -17.12 39.61
C LYS A 366 1.60 -17.45 38.39
N SER A 367 0.93 -17.86 37.29
CA SER A 367 1.58 -18.21 36.04
C SER A 367 2.55 -19.40 36.15
N SER A 368 2.15 -20.49 36.83
CA SER A 368 2.98 -21.69 36.99
C SER A 368 3.14 -22.43 35.65
N ASN A 369 4.39 -22.65 35.21
CA ASN A 369 4.73 -23.48 34.05
C ASN A 369 4.49 -24.97 34.39
N ILE A 370 4.90 -25.37 35.58
CA ILE A 370 4.79 -26.78 36.03
C ILE A 370 3.31 -27.17 36.11
N GLY A 371 2.48 -26.35 36.78
CA GLY A 371 1.06 -26.62 36.88
C GLY A 371 0.38 -26.70 35.50
N THR A 372 0.71 -25.79 34.59
CA THR A 372 0.14 -25.79 33.25
C THR A 372 0.62 -27.00 32.42
N ALA A 373 1.91 -27.36 32.52
CA ALA A 373 2.45 -28.57 31.88
C ALA A 373 1.77 -29.87 32.38
N ARG A 374 1.45 -29.95 33.68
CA ARG A 374 0.66 -31.06 34.23
C ARG A 374 -0.75 -31.12 33.62
N LEU A 375 -1.43 -29.99 33.53
CA LEU A 375 -2.75 -29.90 32.88
C LEU A 375 -2.68 -30.34 31.41
N SER A 376 -1.67 -29.95 30.67
CA SER A 376 -1.53 -30.36 29.27
C SER A 376 -1.26 -31.83 29.07
N LEU A 377 -0.54 -32.49 29.99
CA LEU A 377 -0.39 -33.93 29.99
C LEU A 377 -1.71 -34.67 30.29
N MET A 378 -2.60 -34.09 31.11
CA MET A 378 -3.94 -34.66 31.32
C MET A 378 -4.81 -34.51 30.06
N ILE A 379 -4.67 -33.44 29.30
CA ILE A 379 -5.37 -33.19 28.03
C ILE A 379 -4.87 -34.16 26.95
N GLY A 380 -3.56 -34.31 26.84
CA GLY A 380 -2.89 -35.10 25.80
C GLY A 380 -2.64 -34.31 24.49
N ALA A 381 -1.71 -34.81 23.69
CA ALA A 381 -1.19 -34.12 22.50
C ALA A 381 -2.25 -33.88 21.40
N GLU A 382 -3.05 -34.90 21.11
CA GLU A 382 -4.05 -34.87 20.05
C GLU A 382 -5.17 -33.84 20.35
N LEU A 383 -5.73 -33.91 21.56
CA LEU A 383 -6.78 -32.97 21.96
C LEU A 383 -6.26 -31.54 22.05
N GLN A 384 -5.02 -31.33 22.51
CA GLN A 384 -4.40 -30.01 22.54
C GLN A 384 -4.26 -29.43 21.14
N LYS A 385 -3.75 -30.23 20.19
CA LYS A 385 -3.57 -29.81 18.80
C LYS A 385 -4.90 -29.50 18.13
N ASP A 386 -5.92 -30.36 18.27
CA ASP A 386 -7.27 -30.12 17.73
C ASP A 386 -7.88 -28.83 18.28
N PHE A 387 -7.76 -28.62 19.58
CA PHE A 387 -8.30 -27.40 20.21
C PHE A 387 -7.65 -26.12 19.68
N LEU A 388 -6.32 -26.10 19.54
CA LEU A 388 -5.59 -24.94 18.99
C LEU A 388 -5.90 -24.72 17.51
N ASP A 389 -6.10 -25.79 16.73
CA ASP A 389 -6.52 -25.70 15.33
C ASP A 389 -7.94 -25.14 15.20
N ARG A 390 -8.88 -25.63 16.00
CA ARG A 390 -10.26 -25.12 16.06
C ARG A 390 -10.34 -23.65 16.48
N LEU A 391 -9.41 -23.16 17.29
CA LEU A 391 -9.24 -21.75 17.62
C LEU A 391 -8.63 -20.93 16.47
N GLY A 392 -8.17 -21.57 15.38
CA GLY A 392 -7.48 -20.94 14.25
C GLY A 392 -6.01 -20.61 14.52
N LEU A 393 -5.44 -21.05 15.65
CA LEU A 393 -4.07 -20.72 16.06
C LEU A 393 -3.00 -21.50 15.28
N LEU A 394 -3.37 -22.47 14.45
CA LEU A 394 -2.47 -23.26 13.60
C LEU A 394 -2.60 -22.92 12.11
N GLN A 395 -3.47 -22.01 11.75
CA GLN A 395 -3.75 -21.57 10.37
C GLN A 395 -3.11 -20.22 10.09
N ALA A 396 -3.08 -19.80 8.81
CA ALA A 396 -2.61 -18.46 8.45
C ALA A 396 -3.55 -17.38 9.06
N THR A 397 -3.00 -16.18 9.32
CA THR A 397 -3.77 -15.08 9.91
C THR A 397 -4.98 -14.70 9.04
N PRO A 398 -6.21 -14.87 9.52
CA PRO A 398 -7.42 -14.68 8.73
C PRO A 398 -7.90 -13.21 8.79
N ILE A 399 -7.15 -12.29 8.19
CA ILE A 399 -7.47 -10.86 8.16
C ILE A 399 -7.30 -10.32 6.73
N GLU A 400 -8.10 -9.34 6.36
CA GLU A 400 -8.19 -8.82 4.99
C GLU A 400 -7.08 -7.81 4.65
N VAL A 401 -5.83 -8.18 4.89
CA VAL A 401 -4.64 -7.52 4.34
C VAL A 401 -3.81 -8.53 3.58
N ILE A 402 -3.14 -8.08 2.53
CA ILE A 402 -2.33 -8.98 1.69
C ILE A 402 -1.22 -9.68 2.47
N GLU A 403 -0.79 -9.10 3.56
CA GLU A 403 0.23 -9.60 4.48
C GLU A 403 -0.28 -10.77 5.35
N GLY A 404 -1.60 -10.91 5.51
CA GLY A 404 -2.21 -11.94 6.37
C GLY A 404 -1.69 -13.35 6.13
N PRO A 405 -1.69 -13.87 4.89
CA PRO A 405 -1.19 -15.22 4.60
C PRO A 405 0.29 -15.46 4.90
N THR A 406 1.10 -14.41 5.07
CA THR A 406 2.53 -14.55 5.41
C THR A 406 2.75 -14.79 6.90
N GLY A 407 1.79 -14.41 7.76
CA GLY A 407 1.79 -14.66 9.20
C GLY A 407 1.40 -16.10 9.55
N ARG A 408 2.15 -17.08 9.05
CA ARG A 408 1.87 -18.49 9.32
C ARG A 408 2.42 -18.90 10.68
N PRO A 409 1.60 -19.49 11.55
CA PRO A 409 2.06 -20.03 12.82
C PRO A 409 3.17 -21.07 12.63
N GLN A 410 4.10 -21.09 13.58
CA GLN A 410 5.17 -22.08 13.62
C GLN A 410 4.93 -23.00 14.82
N TYR A 411 4.98 -24.30 14.59
CA TYR A 411 4.79 -25.32 15.61
C TYR A 411 5.57 -26.59 15.23
N PRO A 412 5.86 -27.48 16.20
CA PRO A 412 6.61 -28.72 15.94
C PRO A 412 5.87 -29.63 14.96
N SER A 413 6.57 -30.19 14.01
CA SER A 413 6.03 -31.23 13.11
C SER A 413 5.65 -32.52 13.89
N ASN A 414 6.43 -32.84 14.90
CA ASN A 414 6.14 -33.94 15.84
C ASN A 414 5.62 -33.38 17.17
N TRP A 415 4.33 -33.61 17.47
CA TRP A 415 3.67 -33.14 18.68
C TRP A 415 3.84 -34.14 19.81
N SER A 416 5.04 -34.17 20.40
CA SER A 416 5.39 -35.07 21.51
C SER A 416 4.89 -34.53 22.87
N ASP A 417 4.97 -35.34 23.92
CA ASP A 417 4.63 -34.92 25.29
C ASP A 417 5.42 -33.68 25.72
N ILE A 418 6.72 -33.61 25.38
CA ILE A 418 7.51 -32.42 25.71
C ILE A 418 7.03 -31.18 24.92
N SER A 419 6.63 -31.35 23.66
CA SER A 419 6.02 -30.30 22.87
C SER A 419 4.67 -29.88 23.48
N THR A 420 3.84 -30.84 23.87
CA THR A 420 2.56 -30.62 24.55
C THR A 420 2.75 -29.77 25.80
N MET A 421 3.74 -30.12 26.64
CA MET A 421 4.06 -29.35 27.83
C MET A 421 4.55 -27.93 27.52
N THR A 422 5.48 -27.77 26.56
CA THR A 422 6.03 -26.43 26.26
C THR A 422 5.01 -25.51 25.59
N ILE A 423 4.20 -26.03 24.67
CA ILE A 423 3.12 -25.29 24.00
C ILE A 423 2.08 -24.81 25.02
N SER A 424 1.83 -25.57 26.09
CA SER A 424 0.85 -25.21 27.11
C SER A 424 1.12 -23.86 27.78
N TYR A 425 2.38 -23.44 27.83
CA TYR A 425 2.78 -22.13 28.36
C TYR A 425 3.42 -21.24 27.29
N GLY A 426 3.18 -21.53 25.98
CA GLY A 426 3.49 -20.65 24.85
C GLY A 426 4.92 -20.69 24.37
N HIS A 427 5.65 -21.80 24.55
CA HIS A 427 6.96 -22.07 23.96
C HIS A 427 6.87 -23.19 22.94
N GLY A 428 7.65 -23.11 21.86
CA GLY A 428 7.59 -24.08 20.76
C GLY A 428 6.37 -23.91 19.85
N ILE A 429 5.59 -22.87 20.05
CA ILE A 429 4.53 -22.41 19.14
C ILE A 429 4.66 -20.90 18.97
N SER A 430 4.63 -20.43 17.71
CA SER A 430 4.65 -19.00 17.39
C SER A 430 3.41 -18.63 16.62
N THR A 431 2.71 -17.60 17.06
CA THR A 431 1.49 -17.07 16.42
C THR A 431 1.54 -15.53 16.36
N SER A 432 0.72 -14.92 15.51
CA SER A 432 0.65 -13.46 15.46
C SER A 432 -0.23 -12.88 16.59
N PRO A 433 -0.07 -11.60 16.93
CA PRO A 433 -0.96 -10.90 17.86
C PRO A 433 -2.43 -10.95 17.47
N VAL A 434 -2.74 -10.92 16.15
CA VAL A 434 -4.12 -11.08 15.65
C VAL A 434 -4.67 -12.47 15.96
N HIS A 435 -3.88 -13.54 15.83
CA HIS A 435 -4.28 -14.88 16.26
C HIS A 435 -4.61 -14.92 17.74
N LEU A 436 -3.75 -14.33 18.57
CA LEU A 436 -3.98 -14.27 20.01
C LEU A 436 -5.27 -13.53 20.34
N ALA A 437 -5.56 -12.41 19.65
CA ALA A 437 -6.80 -11.65 19.83
C ALA A 437 -8.03 -12.49 19.51
N ALA A 438 -8.02 -13.20 18.38
CA ALA A 438 -9.12 -14.09 17.99
C ALA A 438 -9.32 -15.25 18.98
N GLY A 439 -8.24 -15.90 19.40
CA GLY A 439 -8.29 -16.97 20.38
C GLY A 439 -8.82 -16.50 21.74
N TYR A 440 -8.38 -15.33 22.21
CA TYR A 440 -8.87 -14.73 23.45
C TYR A 440 -10.36 -14.36 23.34
N ALA A 441 -10.77 -13.70 22.24
CA ALA A 441 -12.17 -13.44 22.00
C ALA A 441 -13.02 -14.70 22.12
N ALA A 442 -12.60 -15.79 21.47
CA ALA A 442 -13.34 -17.06 21.49
C ALA A 442 -13.47 -17.67 22.88
N ILE A 443 -12.47 -17.55 23.76
CA ILE A 443 -12.54 -18.13 25.10
C ILE A 443 -13.23 -17.23 26.14
N VAL A 444 -13.45 -15.94 25.85
CA VAL A 444 -14.04 -15.00 26.81
C VAL A 444 -15.44 -14.51 26.44
N ASN A 445 -15.89 -14.66 25.19
CA ASN A 445 -17.20 -14.20 24.70
C ASN A 445 -18.36 -15.19 24.93
N GLY A 446 -18.19 -16.14 25.83
CA GLY A 446 -19.12 -17.27 26.04
C GLY A 446 -18.73 -18.51 25.27
N GLY A 447 -17.55 -18.55 24.66
CA GLY A 447 -16.97 -19.74 24.04
C GLY A 447 -17.26 -19.92 22.55
N THR A 448 -17.51 -18.84 21.82
CA THR A 448 -17.84 -18.89 20.38
C THR A 448 -16.69 -18.37 19.53
N LEU A 449 -16.34 -19.10 18.49
CA LEU A 449 -15.28 -18.70 17.55
C LEU A 449 -15.63 -17.38 16.84
N VAL A 450 -14.65 -16.49 16.76
CA VAL A 450 -14.74 -15.21 16.07
C VAL A 450 -13.57 -15.07 15.11
N LYS A 451 -13.85 -14.63 13.89
CA LYS A 451 -12.81 -14.34 12.89
C LYS A 451 -12.50 -12.85 12.91
N PRO A 452 -11.23 -12.45 13.00
CA PRO A 452 -10.85 -11.06 12.86
C PRO A 452 -11.25 -10.52 11.49
N THR A 453 -11.74 -9.29 11.45
CA THR A 453 -12.07 -8.61 10.19
C THR A 453 -11.81 -7.12 10.30
N LEU A 454 -11.32 -6.53 9.20
CA LEU A 454 -11.19 -5.09 9.02
C LEU A 454 -12.43 -4.45 8.39
N LEU A 455 -13.42 -5.25 8.01
CA LEU A 455 -14.66 -4.75 7.44
C LEU A 455 -15.69 -4.52 8.54
N LYS A 456 -16.41 -3.40 8.44
CA LYS A 456 -17.54 -3.13 9.31
C LYS A 456 -18.64 -4.17 9.07
N GLN A 457 -19.07 -4.84 10.13
CA GLN A 457 -20.10 -5.88 10.06
C GLN A 457 -21.48 -5.32 10.40
N PRO A 458 -22.52 -5.67 9.63
CA PRO A 458 -23.89 -5.26 9.95
C PRO A 458 -24.45 -5.95 11.21
N ALA A 459 -23.95 -7.15 11.53
CA ALA A 459 -24.28 -7.92 12.71
C ALA A 459 -23.15 -8.90 13.06
N PRO A 460 -22.98 -9.26 14.35
CA PRO A 460 -21.99 -10.26 14.76
C PRO A 460 -22.26 -11.61 14.08
N PRO A 461 -21.26 -12.23 13.45
CA PRO A 461 -21.41 -13.56 12.85
C PRO A 461 -21.60 -14.63 13.94
N ARG A 462 -22.37 -15.67 13.65
CA ARG A 462 -22.49 -16.83 14.54
C ARG A 462 -21.36 -17.82 14.20
N GLY A 463 -20.36 -17.92 15.08
CA GLY A 463 -19.28 -18.90 14.97
C GLY A 463 -19.61 -20.22 15.64
N ALA A 464 -18.74 -21.22 15.40
CA ALA A 464 -18.82 -22.50 16.09
C ALA A 464 -18.50 -22.34 17.59
N ARG A 465 -19.16 -23.13 18.44
CA ARG A 465 -18.83 -23.18 19.87
C ARG A 465 -17.53 -23.96 20.06
N ILE A 466 -16.58 -23.36 20.74
CA ILE A 466 -15.25 -23.94 21.04
C ILE A 466 -15.20 -24.47 22.47
N ILE A 467 -15.75 -23.72 23.43
CA ILE A 467 -15.87 -24.10 24.84
C ILE A 467 -17.28 -23.76 25.36
N SER A 468 -17.62 -24.32 26.50
CA SER A 468 -18.90 -24.05 27.18
C SER A 468 -18.93 -22.62 27.74
N GLU A 469 -20.15 -22.06 27.88
CA GLU A 469 -20.32 -20.76 28.49
C GLU A 469 -19.89 -20.75 29.96
N LYS A 470 -20.07 -21.88 30.69
CA LYS A 470 -19.59 -22.07 32.05
C LYS A 470 -18.07 -21.90 32.10
N THR A 471 -17.34 -22.63 31.27
CA THR A 471 -15.85 -22.55 31.17
C THR A 471 -15.41 -21.13 30.88
N SER A 472 -16.04 -20.46 29.91
CA SER A 472 -15.74 -19.07 29.57
C SER A 472 -15.91 -18.12 30.74
N ARG A 473 -17.01 -18.25 31.49
CA ARG A 473 -17.31 -17.44 32.68
C ARG A 473 -16.32 -17.67 33.82
N ASP A 474 -16.02 -18.93 34.12
CA ASP A 474 -15.05 -19.29 35.17
C ASP A 474 -13.66 -18.75 34.81
N LEU A 475 -13.23 -18.91 33.54
CA LEU A 475 -11.96 -18.38 33.03
C LEU A 475 -11.88 -16.86 33.17
N ARG A 476 -12.93 -16.11 32.82
CA ARG A 476 -12.98 -14.65 32.96
C ARG A 476 -12.75 -14.22 34.40
N SER A 477 -13.41 -14.89 35.36
CA SER A 477 -13.24 -14.64 36.80
C SER A 477 -11.78 -14.87 37.23
N MET A 478 -11.19 -15.99 36.80
CA MET A 478 -9.79 -16.31 37.10
C MET A 478 -8.84 -15.27 36.50
N MET A 479 -9.05 -14.85 35.24
CA MET A 479 -8.23 -13.86 34.59
C MET A 479 -8.38 -12.45 35.17
N ARG A 480 -9.54 -12.09 35.73
CA ARG A 480 -9.67 -10.86 36.51
C ARG A 480 -8.76 -10.90 37.75
N ARG A 481 -8.66 -12.03 38.41
CA ARG A 481 -7.75 -12.21 39.56
C ARG A 481 -6.27 -12.21 39.17
N VAL A 482 -5.91 -12.54 37.94
CA VAL A 482 -4.55 -12.31 37.45
C VAL A 482 -4.19 -10.84 37.49
N VAL A 483 -5.13 -9.95 37.18
CA VAL A 483 -4.94 -8.50 37.20
C VAL A 483 -4.99 -7.97 38.65
N THR A 484 -5.90 -8.43 39.50
CA THR A 484 -6.02 -7.89 40.85
C THR A 484 -4.98 -8.44 41.83
N GLU A 485 -4.58 -9.72 41.70
CA GLU A 485 -3.77 -10.44 42.67
C GLU A 485 -2.49 -11.06 42.09
N GLY A 486 -2.40 -11.14 40.74
CA GLY A 486 -1.39 -11.90 40.03
C GLY A 486 -0.32 -11.07 39.37
N THR A 487 0.14 -11.58 38.21
CA THR A 487 1.28 -11.03 37.47
C THR A 487 0.94 -9.77 36.66
N ALA A 488 -0.35 -9.44 36.49
CA ALA A 488 -0.81 -8.34 35.66
C ALA A 488 -1.31 -7.12 36.47
N LYS A 489 -0.88 -6.93 37.70
CA LYS A 489 -1.36 -5.84 38.58
C LYS A 489 -1.20 -4.44 38.00
N MET A 490 -0.17 -4.22 37.20
CA MET A 490 0.05 -2.92 36.53
C MET A 490 -0.98 -2.64 35.42
N GLY A 491 -1.75 -3.61 34.98
CA GLY A 491 -2.84 -3.46 34.05
C GLY A 491 -4.20 -3.17 34.71
N ASP A 492 -4.24 -3.04 36.05
CA ASP A 492 -5.47 -2.67 36.75
C ASP A 492 -5.74 -1.18 36.63
N VAL A 493 -6.89 -0.83 36.08
CA VAL A 493 -7.29 0.56 35.83
C VAL A 493 -8.47 0.90 36.71
N PRO A 494 -8.34 1.88 37.64
CA PRO A 494 -9.44 2.27 38.53
C PRO A 494 -10.70 2.66 37.73
N GLY A 495 -11.83 2.10 38.10
CA GLY A 495 -13.12 2.31 37.46
C GLY A 495 -13.38 1.40 36.24
N TYR A 496 -12.40 0.63 35.79
CA TYR A 496 -12.55 -0.33 34.68
C TYR A 496 -12.26 -1.75 35.12
N SER A 497 -13.13 -2.67 34.71
CA SER A 497 -12.96 -4.09 35.03
C SER A 497 -12.10 -4.77 33.94
N VAL A 498 -10.78 -4.56 33.99
CA VAL A 498 -9.82 -5.18 33.11
C VAL A 498 -9.45 -6.57 33.60
N ALA A 499 -9.42 -7.56 32.72
CA ALA A 499 -8.93 -8.91 32.97
C ALA A 499 -7.89 -9.27 31.90
N GLY A 500 -7.00 -10.22 32.19
CA GLY A 500 -6.01 -10.60 31.19
C GLY A 500 -4.90 -11.45 31.74
N LYS A 501 -3.92 -11.74 30.86
CA LYS A 501 -2.74 -12.54 31.16
C LYS A 501 -1.49 -11.93 30.55
N THR A 502 -0.44 -11.80 31.35
CA THR A 502 0.89 -11.43 30.88
C THR A 502 1.60 -12.64 30.26
N GLY A 503 2.38 -12.38 29.22
CA GLY A 503 3.33 -13.28 28.62
C GLY A 503 4.73 -12.66 28.59
N THR A 504 5.74 -13.47 28.76
CA THR A 504 7.14 -13.12 28.51
C THR A 504 7.80 -14.33 27.88
N ALA A 505 8.47 -14.12 26.78
CA ALA A 505 9.21 -15.17 26.08
C ALA A 505 10.55 -14.62 25.61
N ASP A 506 11.61 -15.41 25.75
CA ASP A 506 12.89 -15.11 25.13
C ASP A 506 12.78 -15.28 23.60
N LYS A 507 13.44 -14.41 22.84
CA LYS A 507 13.41 -14.50 21.37
C LYS A 507 14.25 -15.69 20.90
N PRO A 508 13.71 -16.59 20.02
CA PRO A 508 14.50 -17.67 19.43
C PRO A 508 15.69 -17.14 18.63
N SER A 509 16.84 -17.81 18.74
CA SER A 509 18.05 -17.49 17.99
C SER A 509 18.14 -18.31 16.70
N PRO A 510 18.55 -17.71 15.55
CA PRO A 510 18.78 -18.43 14.30
C PRO A 510 19.82 -19.56 14.42
N GLN A 511 20.73 -19.46 15.39
CA GLN A 511 21.75 -20.49 15.68
C GLN A 511 21.23 -21.60 16.59
N GLY A 512 19.94 -21.58 16.94
CA GLY A 512 19.31 -22.49 17.90
C GLY A 512 19.32 -21.95 19.32
N GLY A 513 18.36 -22.38 20.15
CA GLY A 513 18.14 -21.87 21.48
C GLY A 513 17.52 -20.48 21.49
N TYR A 514 17.78 -19.72 22.55
CA TYR A 514 17.17 -18.41 22.79
C TYR A 514 18.24 -17.33 23.04
N TYR A 515 17.97 -16.10 22.65
CA TYR A 515 18.75 -14.95 23.05
C TYR A 515 18.62 -14.73 24.56
N LYS A 516 19.71 -14.30 25.20
CA LYS A 516 19.71 -14.01 26.65
C LYS A 516 19.24 -12.58 26.98
N ASP A 517 19.24 -11.72 26.00
CA ASP A 517 19.06 -10.27 26.11
C ASP A 517 17.89 -9.73 25.25
N LYS A 518 17.15 -10.61 24.57
CA LYS A 518 16.03 -10.22 23.72
C LYS A 518 14.76 -10.95 24.15
N VAL A 519 13.83 -10.16 24.66
CA VAL A 519 12.56 -10.68 25.14
C VAL A 519 11.39 -10.08 24.36
N LEU A 520 10.31 -10.81 24.28
CA LEU A 520 9.00 -10.33 23.88
C LEU A 520 8.11 -10.26 25.13
N ALA A 521 7.63 -9.09 25.47
CA ALA A 521 6.61 -8.90 26.49
C ALA A 521 5.24 -8.81 25.83
N THR A 522 4.25 -9.50 26.40
CA THR A 522 2.87 -9.54 25.89
C THR A 522 1.89 -9.29 27.04
N PHE A 523 0.88 -8.48 26.77
CA PHE A 523 -0.30 -8.42 27.63
C PHE A 523 -1.54 -8.70 26.77
N ALA A 524 -2.18 -9.83 27.04
CA ALA A 524 -3.45 -10.20 26.42
C ALA A 524 -4.57 -9.92 27.41
N SER A 525 -5.41 -8.94 27.14
CA SER A 525 -6.44 -8.43 28.02
C SER A 525 -7.80 -8.36 27.35
N PHE A 526 -8.82 -8.24 28.16
CA PHE A 526 -10.19 -7.99 27.74
C PHE A 526 -10.95 -7.17 28.78
N PHE A 527 -11.93 -6.44 28.34
CA PHE A 527 -12.75 -5.58 29.19
C PHE A 527 -14.13 -5.30 28.58
N PRO A 528 -15.18 -5.09 29.45
CA PRO A 528 -15.24 -5.39 30.88
C PRO A 528 -15.04 -6.88 31.16
N SER A 529 -14.49 -7.26 32.34
CA SER A 529 -14.21 -8.68 32.64
C SER A 529 -15.47 -9.54 32.80
N THR A 530 -16.58 -8.93 33.18
CA THR A 530 -17.88 -9.61 33.42
C THR A 530 -18.64 -9.86 32.12
N ASP A 531 -18.56 -8.93 31.17
CA ASP A 531 -19.18 -9.00 29.86
C ASP A 531 -18.20 -8.39 28.82
N PRO A 532 -17.23 -9.18 28.33
CA PRO A 532 -16.14 -8.69 27.51
C PRO A 532 -16.63 -8.10 26.20
N ARG A 533 -16.49 -6.80 26.02
CA ARG A 533 -16.78 -6.15 24.75
C ARG A 533 -15.56 -6.13 23.85
N TYR A 534 -14.39 -5.91 24.43
CA TYR A 534 -13.15 -5.78 23.69
C TYR A 534 -12.06 -6.70 24.20
N VAL A 535 -11.25 -7.18 23.27
CA VAL A 535 -9.96 -7.84 23.51
C VAL A 535 -8.87 -6.90 23.05
N LEU A 536 -7.87 -6.68 23.89
CA LEU A 536 -6.69 -5.89 23.58
C LEU A 536 -5.43 -6.72 23.78
N ILE A 537 -4.68 -6.91 22.71
CA ILE A 537 -3.35 -7.53 22.74
C ILE A 537 -2.32 -6.45 22.54
N VAL A 538 -1.31 -6.38 23.40
CA VAL A 538 -0.15 -5.50 23.29
C VAL A 538 1.11 -6.35 23.37
N THR A 539 2.03 -6.12 22.44
CA THR A 539 3.31 -6.82 22.39
C THR A 539 4.46 -5.84 22.18
#